data_ba53e24ed2ac5c02aba5cf18ccd72e34
#
_entry.id   ba53e24ed2ac5c02aba5cf18ccd72e34
#
_cell.length_a   1.000
_cell.length_b   1.000
_cell.length_c   1.000
_cell.angle_alpha   90.00
_cell.angle_beta   90.00
_cell.angle_gamma   90.00
#
_symmetry.space_group_name_H-M   'P 1'
#
loop_
_entity.id
_entity.type
_entity.pdbx_description
1 polymer ?
#
loop_
_entity_poly.entity_id
_entity_poly.type
_entity_poly.pdbx_seq_one_letter_code
_entity_poly.pdbx_strand_id
1 'polypeptide(L)'
;MPTYILLTTLTPEGVQTLKNNPGRIREVNKEVEQLGATVTAQWATLGQYDFVNVLEAPDELTIARVSLELGSRGTGRYQTLTAIPIDDFIASV
;
A
#
# COMPACT_ATOMS: atom_id res chain seq x y z
N MET A 1 -4.32 -8.09 13.75
CA MET A 1 -4.19 -8.43 12.31
C MET A 1 -2.75 -8.20 11.88
N PRO A 2 -2.23 -9.03 10.98
CA PRO A 2 -0.91 -8.79 10.41
C PRO A 2 -0.77 -7.41 9.75
N THR A 3 0.44 -6.88 9.81
CA THR A 3 0.77 -5.58 9.26
C THR A 3 1.66 -5.76 8.03
N TYR A 4 1.38 -4.96 7.01
CA TYR A 4 2.13 -4.97 5.76
C TYR A 4 2.55 -3.55 5.40
N ILE A 5 3.68 -3.44 4.73
CA ILE A 5 4.15 -2.17 4.19
C ILE A 5 4.06 -2.27 2.68
N LEU A 6 3.28 -1.39 2.07
CA LEU A 6 3.10 -1.32 0.63
C LEU A 6 3.84 -0.09 0.11
N LEU A 7 4.89 -0.34 -0.67
CA LEU A 7 5.68 0.72 -1.28
C LEU A 7 5.17 0.95 -2.70
N THR A 8 4.89 2.20 -3.02
CA THR A 8 4.32 2.57 -4.32
C THR A 8 5.33 3.39 -5.13
N THR A 9 5.54 2.99 -6.38
CA THR A 9 6.23 3.80 -7.37
C THR A 9 5.22 4.15 -8.47
N LEU A 10 5.00 5.44 -8.69
CA LEU A 10 4.03 5.89 -9.69
C LEU A 10 4.59 5.72 -11.10
N THR A 11 3.73 5.31 -12.02
CA THR A 11 4.00 5.40 -13.45
C THR A 11 3.76 6.84 -13.92
N PRO A 12 4.21 7.22 -15.14
CA PRO A 12 3.86 8.54 -15.68
C PRO A 12 2.36 8.83 -15.66
N GLU A 13 1.54 7.82 -15.95
CA GLU A 13 0.07 7.96 -15.86
C GLU A 13 -0.40 8.23 -14.44
N GLY A 14 0.20 7.55 -13.47
CA GLY A 14 -0.13 7.74 -12.05
C GLY A 14 0.22 9.15 -11.58
N VAL A 15 1.37 9.67 -11.99
CA VAL A 15 1.77 11.04 -11.68
C VAL A 15 0.74 12.03 -12.23
N GLN A 16 0.32 11.84 -13.48
CA GLN A 16 -0.63 12.73 -14.13
C GLN A 16 -2.00 12.68 -13.45
N THR A 17 -2.44 11.48 -13.10
CA THR A 17 -3.70 11.28 -12.38
C THR A 17 -3.72 12.02 -11.05
N LEU A 18 -2.66 11.90 -10.27
CA LEU A 18 -2.59 12.55 -8.96
C LEU A 18 -2.44 14.06 -9.06
N LYS A 19 -1.69 14.53 -10.05
CA LYS A 19 -1.59 15.97 -10.29
C LYS A 19 -2.95 16.58 -10.59
N ASN A 20 -3.77 15.90 -11.37
CA ASN A 20 -5.09 16.38 -11.76
C ASN A 20 -6.14 16.16 -10.67
N ASN A 21 -5.99 15.12 -9.86
CA ASN A 21 -6.94 14.78 -8.81
C ASN A 21 -6.22 14.17 -7.60
N PRO A 22 -5.65 15.01 -6.70
CA PRO A 22 -4.97 14.50 -5.50
C PRO A 22 -5.88 13.70 -4.57
N GLY A 23 -7.18 13.99 -4.58
CA GLY A 23 -8.16 13.26 -3.77
C GLY A 23 -8.31 11.81 -4.14
N ARG A 24 -7.78 11.38 -5.30
CA ARG A 24 -7.80 10.00 -5.73
C ARG A 24 -7.15 9.06 -4.71
N ILE A 25 -6.15 9.55 -3.95
CA ILE A 25 -5.50 8.76 -2.91
C ILE A 25 -6.52 8.26 -1.89
N ARG A 26 -7.43 9.13 -1.44
CA ARG A 26 -8.46 8.76 -0.45
C ARG A 26 -9.50 7.81 -1.03
N GLU A 27 -9.83 7.97 -2.31
CA GLU A 27 -10.75 7.07 -2.99
C GLU A 27 -10.15 5.66 -3.07
N VAL A 28 -8.86 5.56 -3.40
CA VAL A 28 -8.15 4.28 -3.45
C VAL A 28 -8.12 3.62 -2.07
N ASN A 29 -7.89 4.41 -1.01
CA ASN A 29 -7.91 3.87 0.35
C ASN A 29 -9.24 3.22 0.69
N LYS A 30 -10.36 3.80 0.23
CA LYS A 30 -11.69 3.20 0.41
C LYS A 30 -11.86 1.92 -0.40
N GLU A 31 -11.32 1.87 -1.61
CA GLU A 31 -11.34 0.67 -2.44
C GLU A 31 -10.53 -0.46 -1.78
N VAL A 32 -9.41 -0.13 -1.17
CA VAL A 32 -8.59 -1.07 -0.41
C VAL A 32 -9.39 -1.66 0.75
N GLU A 33 -10.17 -0.83 1.46
CA GLU A 33 -11.04 -1.32 2.53
C GLU A 33 -12.07 -2.31 2.02
N GLN A 34 -12.65 -2.07 0.86
CA GLN A 34 -13.60 -2.99 0.24
C GLN A 34 -12.95 -4.33 -0.13
N LEU A 35 -11.67 -4.35 -0.37
CA LEU A 35 -10.90 -5.57 -0.64
C LEU A 35 -10.50 -6.32 0.63
N GLY A 36 -10.74 -5.75 1.80
CA GLY A 36 -10.51 -6.40 3.09
C GLY A 36 -9.27 -5.96 3.85
N ALA A 37 -8.59 -4.92 3.41
CA ALA A 37 -7.43 -4.36 4.10
C ALA A 37 -7.72 -2.92 4.54
N THR A 38 -6.98 -2.45 5.55
CA THR A 38 -7.15 -1.08 6.08
C THR A 38 -5.82 -0.35 6.02
N VAL A 39 -5.80 0.83 5.43
CA VAL A 39 -4.63 1.72 5.45
C VAL A 39 -4.60 2.42 6.80
N THR A 40 -3.58 2.11 7.62
CA THR A 40 -3.46 2.68 8.97
C THR A 40 -2.53 3.88 9.01
N ALA A 41 -1.59 3.98 8.08
CA ALA A 41 -0.68 5.12 7.96
C ALA A 41 -0.22 5.22 6.51
N GLN A 42 0.06 6.45 6.07
CA GLN A 42 0.40 6.70 4.69
C GLN A 42 1.21 7.98 4.57
N TRP A 43 2.30 7.93 3.81
CA TRP A 43 3.16 9.09 3.57
C TRP A 43 3.51 9.20 2.11
N ALA A 44 3.57 10.42 1.61
CA ALA A 44 4.26 10.72 0.36
C ALA A 44 5.76 10.84 0.66
N THR A 45 6.59 10.24 -0.17
CA THR A 45 8.03 10.21 0.03
C THR A 45 8.76 10.72 -1.22
N LEU A 46 10.01 11.10 -1.03
CA LEU A 46 10.91 11.46 -2.12
C LEU A 46 11.92 10.33 -2.30
N GLY A 47 12.38 10.14 -3.52
CA GLY A 47 13.36 9.10 -3.84
C GLY A 47 12.76 7.99 -4.69
N GLN A 48 13.19 6.78 -4.42
CA GLN A 48 12.80 5.61 -5.22
C GLN A 48 11.31 5.31 -5.16
N TYR A 49 10.69 5.53 -4.00
CA TYR A 49 9.26 5.28 -3.78
C TYR A 49 8.53 6.61 -3.63
N ASP A 50 7.32 6.67 -4.16
CA ASP A 50 6.48 7.87 -4.08
C ASP A 50 5.57 7.85 -2.86
N PHE A 51 5.15 6.66 -2.42
CA PHE A 51 4.34 6.51 -1.22
C PHE A 51 4.81 5.32 -0.40
N VAL A 52 4.72 5.49 0.92
CA VAL A 52 4.86 4.40 1.88
C VAL A 52 3.52 4.25 2.58
N ASN A 53 2.94 3.06 2.48
CA ASN A 53 1.64 2.76 3.05
C ASN A 53 1.77 1.64 4.06
N VAL A 54 1.16 1.81 5.23
CA VAL A 54 1.08 0.76 6.23
C VAL A 54 -0.36 0.26 6.25
N LEU A 55 -0.53 -1.04 6.06
CA LEU A 55 -1.84 -1.66 5.97
C LEU A 55 -1.95 -2.80 6.98
N GLU A 56 -3.17 -3.02 7.44
CA GLU A 56 -3.54 -4.23 8.17
C GLU A 56 -4.45 -5.07 7.28
N ALA A 57 -4.23 -6.37 7.26
CA ALA A 57 -5.05 -7.32 6.52
C ALA A 57 -5.09 -8.64 7.28
N PRO A 58 -6.17 -9.44 7.12
CA PRO A 58 -6.29 -10.69 7.86
C PRO A 58 -5.22 -11.73 7.47
N ASP A 59 -4.77 -11.72 6.23
CA ASP A 59 -3.80 -12.69 5.73
C ASP A 59 -3.07 -12.20 4.47
N GLU A 60 -2.09 -12.98 4.06
CA GLU A 60 -1.27 -12.66 2.89
C GLU A 60 -2.05 -12.72 1.59
N LEU A 61 -3.04 -13.59 1.48
CA LEU A 61 -3.86 -13.68 0.27
C LEU A 61 -4.63 -12.38 0.05
N THR A 62 -5.16 -11.79 1.10
CA THR A 62 -5.87 -10.52 1.02
C THR A 62 -4.95 -9.41 0.53
N ILE A 63 -3.75 -9.30 1.11
CA ILE A 63 -2.82 -8.24 0.70
C ILE A 63 -2.28 -8.48 -0.72
N ALA A 64 -2.10 -9.73 -1.12
CA ALA A 64 -1.70 -10.06 -2.48
C ALA A 64 -2.76 -9.63 -3.50
N ARG A 65 -4.03 -9.82 -3.16
CA ARG A 65 -5.14 -9.37 -4.01
C ARG A 65 -5.21 -7.84 -4.11
N VAL A 66 -4.96 -7.15 -3.01
CA VAL A 66 -4.87 -5.68 -3.01
C VAL A 66 -3.76 -5.22 -3.95
N SER A 67 -2.58 -5.81 -3.82
CA SER A 67 -1.44 -5.46 -4.67
C SER A 67 -1.72 -5.72 -6.15
N LEU A 68 -2.35 -6.84 -6.45
CA LEU A 68 -2.70 -7.20 -7.83
C LEU A 68 -3.73 -6.22 -8.41
N GLU A 69 -4.78 -5.92 -7.65
CA GLU A 69 -5.83 -5.01 -8.09
C GLU A 69 -5.27 -3.61 -8.37
N LEU A 70 -4.48 -3.08 -7.45
CA LEU A 70 -3.87 -1.78 -7.63
C LEU A 70 -2.87 -1.77 -8.78
N GLY A 71 -2.06 -2.82 -8.89
CA GLY A 71 -1.06 -2.93 -9.97
C GLY A 71 -1.69 -3.06 -11.35
N SER A 72 -2.89 -3.65 -11.43
CA SER A 72 -3.57 -3.85 -12.71
C SER A 72 -4.05 -2.56 -13.37
N ARG A 73 -4.10 -1.46 -12.62
CA ARG A 73 -4.62 -0.17 -13.11
C ARG A 73 -3.61 0.61 -13.94
N GLY A 74 -2.35 0.23 -13.92
CA GLY A 74 -1.30 0.88 -14.70
C GLY A 74 -0.81 2.21 -14.16
N THR A 75 -1.29 2.66 -12.99
CA THR A 75 -0.92 3.94 -12.40
C THR A 75 0.21 3.84 -11.39
N GLY A 76 0.56 2.63 -10.96
CA GLY A 76 1.61 2.42 -9.98
C GLY A 76 2.19 1.03 -10.04
N ARG A 77 3.37 0.90 -9.49
CA ARG A 77 4.02 -0.37 -9.19
C ARG A 77 4.09 -0.50 -7.69
N TYR A 78 3.89 -1.71 -7.20
CA TYR A 78 3.75 -1.96 -5.77
C TYR A 78 4.71 -3.03 -5.32
N GLN A 79 5.37 -2.78 -4.18
CA GLN A 79 6.17 -3.76 -3.49
C GLN A 79 5.59 -3.95 -2.10
N THR A 80 5.24 -5.18 -1.76
CA THR A 80 4.60 -5.50 -0.48
C THR A 80 5.60 -6.19 0.42
N LEU A 81 5.74 -5.67 1.64
CA LEU A 81 6.60 -6.24 2.67
C LEU A 81 5.73 -6.71 3.82
N THR A 82 6.00 -7.92 4.34
CA THR A 82 5.42 -8.35 5.60
C THR A 82 6.17 -7.65 6.73
N ALA A 83 5.45 -6.96 7.60
CA ALA A 83 6.04 -6.25 8.73
C ALA A 83 5.83 -7.07 9.99
N ILE A 84 6.91 -7.36 10.67
CA ILE A 84 6.90 -8.07 11.95
C ILE A 84 7.17 -7.03 13.05
N PRO A 85 6.26 -6.86 14.02
CA PRO A 85 6.51 -5.94 15.13
C PRO A 85 7.84 -6.29 15.81
N ILE A 86 8.63 -5.29 16.11
CA ILE A 86 9.99 -5.53 16.59
C ILE A 86 10.02 -6.31 17.92
N ASP A 87 9.03 -6.08 18.78
CA ASP A 87 8.95 -6.81 20.05
C ASP A 87 8.66 -8.30 19.82
N ASP A 88 7.85 -8.63 18.83
CA ASP A 88 7.58 -10.03 18.46
C ASP A 88 8.86 -10.69 17.92
N PHE A 89 9.58 -9.95 17.09
CA PHE A 89 10.85 -10.43 16.56
C PHE A 89 11.85 -10.70 17.69
N ILE A 90 12.01 -9.77 18.60
CA ILE A 90 12.92 -9.91 19.75
C ILE A 90 12.53 -11.13 20.58
N ALA A 91 11.23 -11.32 20.83
CA ALA A 91 10.75 -12.45 21.62
C ALA A 91 10.99 -13.81 20.95
N SER A 92 11.16 -13.83 19.62
CA SER A 92 11.35 -15.08 18.87
C SER A 92 12.81 -15.56 18.83
N VAL A 93 13.74 -14.74 19.25
CA VAL A 93 15.18 -15.02 19.14
C VAL A 93 15.79 -15.60 20.43
#